data_e3f7a6de710ef5164d8494f3bdaf3913
#
_entry.id   e3f7a6de710ef5164d8494f3bdaf3913
#
_cell.length_a   1.000
_cell.length_b   1.000
_cell.length_c   1.000
_cell.angle_alpha   90.00
_cell.angle_beta   90.00
_cell.angle_gamma   90.00
#
_symmetry.space_group_name_H-M   'P 1'
#
loop_
_entity.id
_entity.type
_entity.pdbx_description
1 polymer ?
#
loop_
_entity_poly.entity_id
_entity_poly.type
_entity_poly.pdbx_seq_one_letter_code
_entity_poly.pdbx_strand_id
1 'polypeptide(L)'
;MTWVDTCAAADIEPESGFRFDHGGKTFAVFRNDADAYYCTDGLCTHEDVHLADGLVIENTVECPKHSSIFNFTTGSVDSPPACYDLHTYPTKIENGRVFVAIEEACHGR
;
A
#
# COMPACT_ATOMS: atom_id res chain seq x y z
N MET A 1 -17.39 2.22 -5.37
CA MET A 1 -15.91 2.30 -5.47
C MET A 1 -15.51 3.11 -6.67
N THR A 2 -14.50 3.91 -6.50
CA THR A 2 -14.01 4.76 -7.57
C THR A 2 -12.56 4.39 -7.88
N TRP A 3 -12.26 4.22 -9.16
CA TRP A 3 -10.90 4.02 -9.61
C TRP A 3 -10.17 5.35 -9.66
N VAL A 4 -9.09 5.46 -8.92
CA VAL A 4 -8.32 6.69 -8.80
C VAL A 4 -6.94 6.46 -9.42
N ASP A 5 -6.53 7.38 -10.30
CA ASP A 5 -5.22 7.35 -10.95
C ASP A 5 -4.18 7.79 -9.92
N THR A 6 -3.17 6.97 -9.70
CA THR A 6 -2.14 7.28 -8.70
C THR A 6 -0.84 7.77 -9.34
N CYS A 7 -0.25 6.97 -10.21
CA CYS A 7 1.05 7.31 -10.81
C CYS A 7 1.30 6.41 -11.99
N ALA A 8 2.36 6.70 -12.73
CA ALA A 8 2.81 5.80 -13.78
C ALA A 8 3.37 4.53 -13.15
N ALA A 9 3.06 3.37 -13.74
CA ALA A 9 3.56 2.11 -13.21
C ALA A 9 5.09 2.10 -13.16
N ALA A 10 5.73 2.72 -14.14
CA ALA A 10 7.18 2.77 -14.20
C ALA A 10 7.80 3.68 -13.14
N ASP A 11 7.00 4.51 -12.46
CA ASP A 11 7.51 5.36 -11.39
C ASP A 11 7.80 4.58 -10.11
N ILE A 12 7.29 3.35 -10.01
CA ILE A 12 7.54 2.51 -8.84
C ILE A 12 8.54 1.45 -9.26
N GLU A 13 9.70 1.44 -8.59
CA GLU A 13 10.73 0.45 -8.90
C GLU A 13 10.32 -0.91 -8.36
N PRO A 14 10.85 -2.00 -8.94
CA PRO A 14 10.58 -3.33 -8.38
C PRO A 14 10.96 -3.39 -6.91
N GLU A 15 10.14 -4.06 -6.14
CA GLU A 15 10.34 -4.22 -4.69
C GLU A 15 10.46 -2.87 -3.99
N SER A 16 9.52 -1.96 -4.29
CA SER A 16 9.49 -0.67 -3.59
C SER A 16 8.06 -0.21 -3.41
N GLY A 17 7.89 0.88 -2.67
CA GLY A 17 6.60 1.46 -2.38
C GLY A 17 6.52 2.90 -2.85
N PHE A 18 5.31 3.37 -3.02
CA PHE A 18 5.01 4.72 -3.48
C PHE A 18 3.89 5.29 -2.59
N ARG A 19 4.12 6.49 -2.05
CA ARG A 19 3.11 7.14 -1.23
C ARG A 19 2.08 7.83 -2.10
N PHE A 20 0.80 7.62 -1.80
CA PHE A 20 -0.31 8.23 -2.52
C PHE A 20 -1.33 8.75 -1.53
N ASP A 21 -1.63 10.04 -1.62
CA ASP A 21 -2.60 10.69 -0.73
C ASP A 21 -3.84 11.05 -1.53
N HIS A 22 -5.01 10.79 -0.94
CA HIS A 22 -6.28 11.07 -1.61
C HIS A 22 -7.37 11.23 -0.56
N GLY A 23 -8.15 12.32 -0.68
CA GLY A 23 -9.33 12.51 0.15
C GLY A 23 -9.03 12.56 1.64
N GLY A 24 -7.89 13.12 2.02
CA GLY A 24 -7.52 13.22 3.42
C GLY A 24 -6.92 11.96 4.01
N LYS A 25 -6.73 10.93 3.20
CA LYS A 25 -6.13 9.67 3.63
C LYS A 25 -4.84 9.44 2.86
N THR A 26 -3.96 8.61 3.43
CA THR A 26 -2.71 8.26 2.78
C THR A 26 -2.66 6.76 2.53
N PHE A 27 -2.11 6.39 1.40
CA PHE A 27 -2.05 5.00 0.92
C PHE A 27 -0.63 4.68 0.50
N ALA A 28 -0.30 3.39 0.47
CA ALA A 28 0.96 2.91 -0.07
C ALA A 28 0.67 1.97 -1.23
N VAL A 29 1.33 2.22 -2.36
CA VAL A 29 1.23 1.35 -3.53
C VAL A 29 2.56 0.62 -3.62
N PHE A 30 2.51 -0.72 -3.69
CA PHE A 30 3.72 -1.54 -3.71
C PHE A 30 3.82 -2.29 -5.02
N ARG A 31 5.04 -2.43 -5.49
CA ARG A 31 5.37 -3.26 -6.64
C ARG A 31 6.26 -4.39 -6.16
N ASN A 32 5.83 -5.63 -6.38
CA ASN A 32 6.62 -6.77 -5.91
C ASN A 32 7.67 -7.19 -6.95
N ASP A 33 8.39 -8.25 -6.67
CA ASP A 33 9.46 -8.72 -7.54
C ASP A 33 8.94 -9.36 -8.84
N ALA A 34 7.64 -9.65 -8.92
CA ALA A 34 7.01 -10.19 -10.11
C ALA A 34 6.26 -9.13 -10.91
N ASP A 35 6.50 -7.84 -10.62
CA ASP A 35 5.88 -6.71 -11.32
C ASP A 35 4.37 -6.65 -11.13
N ALA A 36 3.87 -7.14 -10.02
CA ALA A 36 2.48 -6.97 -9.62
C ALA A 36 2.37 -5.79 -8.66
N TYR A 37 1.24 -5.09 -8.70
CA TYR A 37 1.03 -3.87 -7.92
C TYR A 37 -0.10 -4.09 -6.92
N TYR A 38 0.10 -3.59 -5.71
CA TYR A 38 -0.85 -3.75 -4.61
C TYR A 38 -0.95 -2.44 -3.84
N CYS A 39 -2.09 -2.21 -3.20
CA CYS A 39 -2.29 -0.99 -2.43
C CYS A 39 -2.83 -1.32 -1.05
N THR A 40 -2.29 -0.67 -0.03
CA THR A 40 -2.76 -0.79 1.34
C THR A 40 -2.92 0.59 1.94
N ASP A 41 -3.46 0.64 3.16
CA ASP A 41 -3.33 1.86 3.97
C ASP A 41 -1.86 2.23 4.06
N GLY A 42 -1.60 3.54 4.14
CA GLY A 42 -0.23 4.04 4.06
C GLY A 42 0.54 3.97 5.36
N LEU A 43 -0.15 4.00 6.50
CA LEU A 43 0.53 4.08 7.78
C LEU A 43 0.60 2.71 8.44
N CYS A 44 1.73 2.45 9.10
CA CYS A 44 1.88 1.25 9.91
C CYS A 44 0.82 1.24 11.00
N THR A 45 0.18 0.09 11.24
CA THR A 45 -0.88 0.01 12.24
C THR A 45 -0.34 0.15 13.66
N HIS A 46 0.97 0.07 13.83
CA HIS A 46 1.61 0.23 15.14
C HIS A 46 2.10 1.65 15.37
N GLU A 47 2.60 2.32 14.33
CA GLU A 47 3.24 3.63 14.44
C GLU A 47 2.80 4.52 13.28
N ASP A 48 2.88 5.83 13.47
CA ASP A 48 2.58 6.81 12.42
C ASP A 48 3.78 6.94 11.47
N VAL A 49 4.18 5.84 10.87
CA VAL A 49 5.31 5.79 9.94
C VAL A 49 4.76 5.29 8.61
N HIS A 50 5.15 5.94 7.51
CA HIS A 50 4.62 5.59 6.21
C HIS A 50 5.28 4.33 5.66
N LEU A 51 4.47 3.36 5.28
CA LEU A 51 4.96 2.06 4.81
C LEU A 51 5.62 2.14 3.44
N ALA A 52 5.33 3.20 2.66
CA ALA A 52 6.00 3.38 1.39
C ALA A 52 7.51 3.56 1.55
N ASP A 53 7.96 3.96 2.75
CA ASP A 53 9.38 4.09 3.05
C ASP A 53 9.98 2.81 3.60
N GLY A 54 9.20 1.74 3.70
CA GLY A 54 9.67 0.49 4.28
C GLY A 54 10.44 -0.36 3.30
N LEU A 55 10.98 -1.46 3.80
CA LEU A 55 11.74 -2.39 2.99
C LEU A 55 10.79 -3.42 2.39
N VAL A 56 10.72 -3.44 1.07
CA VAL A 56 9.85 -4.37 0.35
C VAL A 56 10.68 -5.57 -0.08
N ILE A 57 10.24 -6.76 0.32
CA ILE A 57 10.86 -8.02 -0.09
C ILE A 57 9.73 -8.95 -0.51
N GLU A 58 9.72 -9.31 -1.79
CA GLU A 58 8.67 -10.17 -2.37
C GLU A 58 7.31 -9.54 -2.13
N ASN A 59 6.45 -10.17 -1.34
CA ASN A 59 5.09 -9.68 -1.09
C ASN A 59 4.94 -9.04 0.29
N THR A 60 6.05 -8.70 0.94
CA THR A 60 6.00 -8.14 2.28
C THR A 60 6.69 -6.78 2.34
N VAL A 61 6.28 -5.99 3.32
CA VAL A 61 6.94 -4.73 3.62
C VAL A 61 7.26 -4.69 5.11
N GLU A 62 8.49 -4.30 5.41
CA GLU A 62 8.93 -4.13 6.79
C GLU A 62 8.81 -2.66 7.17
N CYS A 63 8.10 -2.40 8.29
CA CYS A 63 7.93 -1.05 8.79
C CYS A 63 9.30 -0.44 9.08
N PRO A 64 9.54 0.81 8.65
CA PRO A 64 10.89 1.41 8.82
C PRO A 64 11.30 1.58 10.27
N LYS A 65 10.36 1.56 11.21
CA LYS A 65 10.69 1.93 12.58
C LYS A 65 10.83 0.75 13.53
N HIS A 66 9.92 -0.21 13.46
CA HIS A 66 9.86 -1.27 14.47
C HIS A 66 9.93 -2.66 13.89
N SER A 67 10.29 -2.78 12.64
CA SER A 67 10.47 -4.09 11.99
C SER A 67 9.21 -4.95 11.94
N SER A 68 8.03 -4.36 12.12
CA SER A 68 6.79 -5.08 11.87
C SER A 68 6.73 -5.43 10.38
N ILE A 69 6.27 -6.64 10.08
CA ILE A 69 6.21 -7.09 8.69
C ILE A 69 4.76 -7.34 8.31
N PHE A 70 4.36 -6.79 7.19
CA PHE A 70 3.01 -6.97 6.65
C PHE A 70 3.08 -7.61 5.28
N ASN A 71 2.15 -8.51 5.00
CA ASN A 71 1.95 -9.01 3.64
C ASN A 71 1.02 -8.04 2.93
N PHE A 72 1.53 -7.31 1.94
CA PHE A 72 0.70 -6.27 1.32
C PHE A 72 -0.30 -6.82 0.30
N THR A 73 -0.23 -8.09 -0.05
CA THR A 73 -1.25 -8.67 -0.93
C THR A 73 -2.54 -8.99 -0.16
N THR A 74 -2.43 -9.31 1.12
CA THR A 74 -3.59 -9.64 1.96
C THR A 74 -3.84 -8.61 3.04
N GLY A 75 -2.84 -7.81 3.37
CA GLY A 75 -2.90 -6.87 4.48
C GLY A 75 -2.53 -7.48 5.82
N SER A 76 -2.25 -8.78 5.88
CA SER A 76 -2.04 -9.45 7.16
C SER A 76 -0.74 -9.00 7.80
N VAL A 77 -0.76 -8.86 9.13
CA VAL A 77 0.45 -8.61 9.89
C VAL A 77 1.15 -9.95 10.09
N ASP A 78 2.42 -10.02 9.65
CA ASP A 78 3.19 -11.26 9.71
C ASP A 78 4.17 -11.27 10.88
N SER A 79 4.52 -10.12 11.41
CA SER A 79 5.48 -10.03 12.52
C SER A 79 5.14 -8.86 13.43
N PRO A 80 5.27 -9.06 14.76
CA PRO A 80 5.06 -7.96 15.70
C PRO A 80 6.14 -6.89 15.52
N PRO A 81 6.00 -5.72 16.14
CA PRO A 81 5.02 -5.42 17.19
C PRO A 81 3.64 -5.01 16.71
N ALA A 82 3.41 -4.82 15.41
CA ALA A 82 2.08 -4.47 14.94
C ALA A 82 1.11 -5.60 15.23
N CYS A 83 -0.12 -5.25 15.61
CA CYS A 83 -1.14 -6.22 15.98
C CYS A 83 -2.34 -6.20 15.05
N TYR A 84 -2.48 -5.21 14.21
CA TYR A 84 -3.66 -5.04 13.36
C TYR A 84 -3.28 -5.13 11.90
N ASP A 85 -4.14 -5.79 11.14
CA ASP A 85 -3.94 -5.93 9.70
C ASP A 85 -4.18 -4.60 9.01
N LEU A 86 -3.57 -4.45 7.83
CA LEU A 86 -3.80 -3.31 6.96
C LEU A 86 -5.03 -3.56 6.09
N HIS A 87 -5.77 -2.51 5.78
CA HIS A 87 -6.77 -2.58 4.73
C HIS A 87 -6.06 -2.63 3.37
N THR A 88 -6.58 -3.43 2.46
CA THR A 88 -6.07 -3.49 1.10
C THR A 88 -7.11 -2.93 0.13
N TYR A 89 -6.64 -2.47 -1.02
CA TYR A 89 -7.48 -1.84 -2.03
C TYR A 89 -7.15 -2.45 -3.38
N PRO A 90 -8.16 -2.78 -4.20
CA PRO A 90 -7.89 -3.34 -5.52
C PRO A 90 -7.07 -2.39 -6.38
N THR A 91 -6.21 -2.96 -7.20
CA THR A 91 -5.40 -2.18 -8.15
C THR A 91 -5.62 -2.71 -9.55
N LYS A 92 -5.35 -1.86 -10.54
CA LYS A 92 -5.30 -2.28 -11.92
C LYS A 92 -4.31 -1.39 -12.67
N ILE A 93 -3.80 -1.92 -13.78
CA ILE A 93 -2.90 -1.16 -14.64
C ILE A 93 -3.64 -0.89 -15.94
N GLU A 94 -3.70 0.38 -16.33
CA GLU A 94 -4.30 0.78 -17.60
C GLU A 94 -3.42 1.86 -18.22
N ASN A 95 -3.08 1.68 -19.48
CA ASN A 95 -2.27 2.67 -20.22
C ASN A 95 -0.99 3.04 -19.48
N GLY A 96 -0.38 2.07 -18.81
CA GLY A 96 0.87 2.27 -18.08
C GLY A 96 0.73 3.01 -16.78
N ARG A 97 -0.49 3.14 -16.25
CA ARG A 97 -0.73 3.84 -14.99
C ARG A 97 -1.41 2.92 -13.98
N VAL A 98 -1.10 3.14 -12.71
CA VAL A 98 -1.65 2.35 -11.61
C VAL A 98 -2.91 3.05 -11.10
N PHE A 99 -4.02 2.33 -11.11
CA PHE A 99 -5.29 2.79 -10.55
C PHE A 99 -5.62 1.98 -9.31
N VAL A 100 -6.18 2.65 -8.33
CA VAL A 100 -6.58 2.05 -7.05
C VAL A 100 -8.06 2.29 -6.84
N ALA A 101 -8.79 1.26 -6.43
CA ALA A 101 -10.23 1.41 -6.15
C ALA A 101 -10.39 1.85 -4.70
N ILE A 102 -10.91 3.05 -4.50
CA ILE A 102 -11.09 3.64 -3.18
C ILE A 102 -12.56 3.92 -2.99
N GLU A 103 -13.10 3.59 -1.80
CA GLU A 103 -14.45 3.95 -1.47
C GLU A 103 -14.51 5.41 -1.09
N GLU A 104 -15.41 6.11 -1.73
CA GLU A 104 -15.55 7.54 -1.45
C GLU A 104 -16.39 7.72 -0.24
N ALA A 105 -16.80 7.39 0.34
CA ALA A 105 -17.51 7.73 1.30
C ALA A 105 -18.25 8.06 2.04
N CYS A 106 -18.45 8.20 2.05
CA CYS A 106 -18.92 8.35 2.57
C CYS A 106 -19.41 8.06 3.40
N HIS A 107 -19.58 8.13 3.44
CA HIS A 107 -20.01 7.79 3.96
C HIS A 107 -20.27 7.79 4.87
N GLY A 108 -20.36 8.20 4.85
CA GLY A 108 -20.64 8.30 5.72
C GLY A 108 -20.86 7.64 6.61
N ARG A 109 -20.59 7.59 6.79
CA ARG A 109 -20.74 6.94 7.67
C ARG A 109 -20.34 7.50 8.42
#